data_f68420eb2be3b82df3cb9291fa99c4f0
#
_entry.id   f68420eb2be3b82df3cb9291fa99c4f0
#
_cell.length_a   1.000
_cell.length_b   1.000
_cell.length_c   1.000
_cell.angle_alpha   90.00
_cell.angle_beta   90.00
_cell.angle_gamma   90.00
#
_symmetry.space_group_name_H-M   'P 1'
#
loop_
_entity.id
_entity.type
_entity.pdbx_description
1 polymer ?
#
loop_
_entity_poly.entity_id
_entity_poly.type
_entity_poly.pdbx_seq_one_letter_code
_entity_poly.pdbx_strand_id
1 'polypeptide(L)'
;MKKENIVLIGMPGVGKSTIGVVLAKVLGYEFIDADLLIQKAEGKLLREIIEEKGTDGFIEVENRVNSQIRTTHSVIATGGSVVYGKEAMEHLGSIGTIVYLKQNL
;
A
#
# COMPACT_ATOMS: atom_id res chain seq x y z
N MET A 1 -10.17 9.32 -15.68
CA MET A 1 -10.45 8.18 -14.79
C MET A 1 -10.86 8.69 -13.43
N LYS A 2 -11.93 8.15 -12.87
CA LYS A 2 -12.37 8.54 -11.54
C LYS A 2 -11.45 7.96 -10.46
N LYS A 3 -11.09 8.79 -9.50
CA LYS A 3 -10.31 8.36 -8.34
C LYS A 3 -11.27 7.84 -7.27
N GLU A 4 -11.60 6.57 -7.37
CA GLU A 4 -12.61 5.96 -6.50
C GLU A 4 -12.04 5.29 -5.25
N ASN A 5 -10.71 5.26 -5.13
CA ASN A 5 -10.04 4.63 -4.02
C ASN A 5 -9.39 5.65 -3.11
N ILE A 6 -9.09 5.23 -1.91
CA ILE A 6 -8.30 6.02 -0.96
C ILE A 6 -7.02 5.24 -0.68
N VAL A 7 -5.87 5.87 -0.88
CA VAL A 7 -4.56 5.24 -0.69
C VAL A 7 -3.88 5.88 0.50
N LEU A 8 -3.63 5.07 1.54
CA LEU A 8 -2.97 5.54 2.75
C LEU A 8 -1.48 5.25 2.65
N ILE A 9 -0.68 6.30 2.72
CA ILE A 9 0.79 6.19 2.78
C ILE A 9 1.28 6.86 4.06
N GLY A 10 2.52 6.60 4.43
CA GLY A 10 3.10 7.23 5.61
C GLY A 10 4.04 6.31 6.34
N MET A 11 4.58 6.79 7.43
CA MET A 11 5.62 6.09 8.19
C MET A 11 5.10 4.82 8.85
N PRO A 12 5.98 3.82 9.03
CA PRO A 12 5.65 2.65 9.84
C PRO A 12 5.22 3.07 11.25
N GLY A 13 4.27 2.35 11.83
CA GLY A 13 3.81 2.63 13.17
C GLY A 13 2.79 3.75 13.31
N VAL A 14 2.37 4.36 12.21
CA VAL A 14 1.36 5.42 12.25
C VAL A 14 -0.07 4.88 12.31
N GLY A 15 -0.24 3.56 12.16
CA GLY A 15 -1.55 2.93 12.25
C GLY A 15 -2.34 2.91 10.96
N LYS A 16 -1.67 2.89 9.81
CA LYS A 16 -2.34 2.88 8.49
C LYS A 16 -3.38 1.77 8.35
N SER A 17 -3.03 0.56 8.77
CA SER A 17 -3.95 -0.58 8.64
C SER A 17 -5.18 -0.41 9.51
N THR A 18 -5.00 0.05 10.76
CA THR A 18 -6.12 0.27 11.68
C THR A 18 -7.03 1.38 11.16
N ILE A 19 -6.45 2.50 10.76
CA ILE A 19 -7.21 3.62 10.21
C ILE A 19 -7.92 3.18 8.93
N GLY A 20 -7.24 2.42 8.08
CA GLY A 20 -7.80 1.94 6.82
C GLY A 20 -9.02 1.05 7.01
N VAL A 21 -8.97 0.13 7.96
CA VAL A 21 -10.09 -0.76 8.25
C VAL A 21 -11.30 0.04 8.74
N VAL A 22 -11.09 0.99 9.66
CA VAL A 22 -12.17 1.82 10.19
C VAL A 22 -12.78 2.67 9.07
N LEU A 23 -11.93 3.31 8.26
CA LEU A 23 -12.39 4.16 7.17
C LEU A 23 -13.20 3.34 6.14
N ALA A 24 -12.73 2.14 5.80
CA ALA A 24 -13.43 1.27 4.88
C ALA A 24 -14.83 0.91 5.39
N LYS A 25 -14.93 0.62 6.69
CA LYS A 25 -16.24 0.33 7.29
C LYS A 25 -17.18 1.52 7.24
N VAL A 26 -16.67 2.71 7.54
CA VAL A 26 -17.50 3.93 7.54
C VAL A 26 -18.00 4.24 6.13
N LEU A 27 -17.16 4.05 5.12
CA LEU A 27 -17.50 4.35 3.73
C LEU A 27 -18.22 3.22 3.01
N GLY A 28 -18.26 2.03 3.58
CA GLY A 28 -18.75 0.85 2.88
C GLY A 28 -17.81 0.40 1.76
N TYR A 29 -16.53 0.65 1.91
CA TYR A 29 -15.49 0.28 0.94
C TYR A 29 -14.83 -1.04 1.34
N GLU A 30 -14.15 -1.66 0.36
CA GLU A 30 -13.26 -2.78 0.65
C GLU A 30 -11.98 -2.27 1.30
N PHE A 31 -11.31 -3.14 2.06
CA PHE A 31 -10.00 -2.82 2.60
C PHE A 31 -8.95 -3.71 1.97
N ILE A 32 -7.87 -3.12 1.48
CA ILE A 32 -6.74 -3.83 0.87
C ILE A 32 -5.47 -3.50 1.65
N ASP A 33 -4.80 -4.54 2.14
CA ASP A 33 -3.49 -4.42 2.75
C ASP A 33 -2.45 -4.79 1.70
N ALA A 34 -1.70 -3.80 1.22
CA ALA A 34 -0.72 -4.01 0.16
C ALA A 34 0.43 -4.93 0.58
N ASP A 35 0.79 -4.95 1.87
CA ASP A 35 1.82 -5.86 2.37
C ASP A 35 1.38 -7.32 2.22
N LEU A 36 0.08 -7.60 2.44
CA LEU A 36 -0.44 -8.95 2.23
C LEU A 36 -0.44 -9.33 0.75
N LEU A 37 -0.68 -8.37 -0.13
CA LEU A 37 -0.58 -8.62 -1.57
C LEU A 37 0.85 -8.99 -1.98
N ILE A 38 1.83 -8.32 -1.40
CA ILE A 38 3.24 -8.62 -1.67
C ILE A 38 3.58 -10.04 -1.22
N GLN A 39 3.16 -10.40 -0.01
CA GLN A 39 3.40 -11.75 0.52
C GLN A 39 2.75 -12.81 -0.35
N LYS A 40 1.54 -12.55 -0.80
CA LYS A 40 0.81 -13.47 -1.67
C LYS A 40 1.49 -13.63 -3.03
N ALA A 41 1.94 -12.52 -3.61
CA ALA A 41 2.60 -12.52 -4.91
C ALA A 41 3.92 -13.28 -4.88
N GLU A 42 4.68 -13.17 -3.80
CA GLU A 42 5.98 -13.80 -3.67
C GLU A 42 5.92 -15.18 -2.99
N GLY A 43 4.80 -15.52 -2.36
CA GLY A 43 4.66 -16.76 -1.61
C GLY A 43 5.56 -16.82 -0.38
N LYS A 44 5.89 -15.68 0.20
CA LYS A 44 6.82 -15.55 1.33
C LYS A 44 6.39 -14.43 2.26
N LEU A 45 6.86 -14.47 3.51
CA LEU A 45 6.70 -13.36 4.44
C LEU A 45 7.59 -12.20 4.02
N LEU A 46 7.21 -10.97 4.40
CA LEU A 46 7.99 -9.77 4.05
C LEU A 46 9.45 -9.89 4.50
N ARG A 47 9.69 -10.38 5.72
CA ARG A 47 11.06 -10.54 6.23
C ARG A 47 11.89 -11.50 5.38
N GLU A 48 11.24 -12.54 4.85
CA GLU A 48 11.94 -13.52 4.01
C GLU A 48 12.32 -12.91 2.68
N ILE A 49 11.46 -12.06 2.13
CA ILE A 49 11.74 -11.33 0.89
C ILE A 49 12.95 -10.40 1.09
N ILE A 50 12.95 -9.68 2.21
CA ILE A 50 14.03 -8.75 2.54
C ILE A 50 15.34 -9.50 2.76
N GLU A 51 15.31 -10.63 3.47
CA GLU A 51 16.50 -11.45 3.69
C GLU A 51 17.07 -11.99 2.37
N GLU A 52 16.22 -12.40 1.47
CA GLU A 52 16.63 -13.00 0.20
C GLU A 52 17.08 -11.94 -0.81
N LYS A 53 16.36 -10.83 -0.92
CA LYS A 53 16.56 -9.85 -2.00
C LYS A 53 17.20 -8.54 -1.53
N GLY A 54 17.34 -8.35 -0.22
CA GLY A 54 17.81 -7.10 0.34
C GLY A 54 16.75 -6.01 0.30
N THR A 55 17.06 -4.86 0.87
CA THR A 55 16.13 -3.73 0.93
C THR A 55 15.77 -3.23 -0.47
N ASP A 56 16.76 -3.09 -1.34
CA ASP A 56 16.52 -2.61 -2.71
C ASP A 56 15.65 -3.58 -3.51
N GLY A 57 15.89 -4.88 -3.36
CA GLY A 57 15.09 -5.89 -4.03
C GLY A 57 13.66 -5.92 -3.51
N PHE A 58 13.47 -5.71 -2.21
CA PHE A 58 12.14 -5.59 -1.64
C PHE A 58 11.40 -4.38 -2.21
N ILE A 59 12.07 -3.23 -2.32
CA ILE A 59 11.45 -2.02 -2.88
C ILE A 59 11.01 -2.27 -4.33
N GLU A 60 11.80 -3.00 -5.11
CA GLU A 60 11.40 -3.35 -6.49
C GLU A 60 10.14 -4.22 -6.52
N VAL A 61 10.06 -5.22 -5.64
CA VAL A 61 8.88 -6.08 -5.53
C VAL A 61 7.67 -5.26 -5.11
N GLU A 62 7.83 -4.41 -4.10
CA GLU A 62 6.77 -3.53 -3.63
C GLU A 62 6.26 -2.62 -4.74
N ASN A 63 7.17 -2.02 -5.50
CA ASN A 63 6.83 -1.16 -6.62
C ASN A 63 6.03 -1.92 -7.68
N ARG A 64 6.48 -3.11 -8.05
CA ARG A 64 5.79 -3.93 -9.04
C ARG A 64 4.38 -4.32 -8.58
N VAL A 65 4.26 -4.82 -7.36
CA VAL A 65 2.97 -5.30 -6.84
C VAL A 65 1.98 -4.15 -6.71
N ASN A 66 2.41 -3.03 -6.13
CA ASN A 66 1.53 -1.87 -5.97
C ASN A 66 1.12 -1.27 -7.31
N SER A 67 2.01 -1.27 -8.30
CA SER A 67 1.69 -0.74 -9.62
C SER A 67 0.65 -1.57 -10.38
N GLN A 68 0.37 -2.77 -9.92
CA GLN A 68 -0.57 -3.69 -10.56
C GLN A 68 -1.92 -3.78 -9.85
N ILE A 69 -2.13 -3.03 -8.78
CA ILE A 69 -3.40 -3.09 -8.04
C ILE A 69 -4.53 -2.56 -8.92
N ARG A 70 -5.58 -3.36 -9.06
CA ARG A 70 -6.79 -3.02 -9.81
C ARG A 70 -7.98 -3.21 -8.90
N THR A 71 -8.64 -2.12 -8.54
CA THR A 71 -9.77 -2.16 -7.62
C THR A 71 -10.57 -0.86 -7.72
N THR A 72 -11.80 -0.89 -7.21
CA THR A 72 -12.66 0.29 -7.07
C THR A 72 -13.24 0.30 -5.66
N HIS A 73 -13.55 1.49 -5.16
CA HIS A 73 -14.19 1.67 -3.85
C HIS A 73 -13.46 0.92 -2.75
N SER A 74 -12.13 1.09 -2.70
CA SER A 74 -11.28 0.42 -1.73
C SER A 74 -10.42 1.44 -0.97
N VAL A 75 -10.12 1.11 0.27
CA VAL A 75 -9.08 1.78 1.04
C VAL A 75 -7.85 0.90 0.99
N ILE A 76 -6.77 1.42 0.46
CA ILE A 76 -5.52 0.67 0.27
C ILE A 76 -4.50 1.19 1.28
N ALA A 77 -4.08 0.32 2.19
CA ALA A 77 -3.02 0.64 3.15
C ALA A 77 -1.70 0.10 2.59
N THR A 78 -0.73 0.98 2.38
CA THR A 78 0.55 0.63 1.78
C THR A 78 1.65 0.48 2.82
N GLY A 79 2.77 -0.10 2.42
CA GLY A 79 3.95 -0.19 3.26
C GLY A 79 4.71 1.14 3.33
N GLY A 80 5.65 1.23 4.29
CA GLY A 80 6.37 2.48 4.54
C GLY A 80 7.29 2.94 3.42
N SER A 81 7.75 2.02 2.57
CA SER A 81 8.70 2.36 1.50
C SER A 81 8.04 2.50 0.12
N VAL A 82 6.70 2.49 0.05
CA VAL A 82 6.01 2.60 -1.24
C VAL A 82 6.39 3.88 -2.01
N VAL A 83 6.72 4.94 -1.29
CA VAL A 83 7.08 6.24 -1.88
C VAL A 83 8.32 6.17 -2.75
N TYR A 84 9.17 5.16 -2.57
CA TYR A 84 10.37 4.99 -3.39
C TYR A 84 10.07 4.30 -4.72
N GLY A 85 8.86 3.79 -4.91
CA GLY A 85 8.44 3.16 -6.15
C GLY A 85 7.74 4.16 -7.06
N LYS A 86 8.42 4.62 -8.09
CA LYS A 86 7.87 5.62 -9.00
C LYS A 86 6.60 5.15 -9.69
N GLU A 87 6.62 3.95 -10.25
CA GLU A 87 5.50 3.39 -10.98
C GLU A 87 4.32 3.12 -10.06
N ALA A 88 4.61 2.63 -8.84
CA ALA A 88 3.58 2.41 -7.83
C ALA A 88 2.89 3.72 -7.45
N MET A 89 3.66 4.77 -7.18
CA MET A 89 3.10 6.07 -6.80
C MET A 89 2.29 6.68 -7.92
N GLU A 90 2.76 6.61 -9.15
CA GLU A 90 2.00 7.10 -10.31
C GLU A 90 0.69 6.35 -10.47
N HIS A 91 0.74 5.02 -10.39
CA HIS A 91 -0.45 4.19 -10.53
C HIS A 91 -1.46 4.44 -9.41
N LEU A 92 -1.01 4.43 -8.16
CA LEU A 92 -1.88 4.65 -7.02
C LEU A 92 -2.52 6.04 -7.07
N GLY A 93 -1.78 7.05 -7.50
CA GLY A 93 -2.31 8.40 -7.70
C GLY A 93 -3.33 8.47 -8.82
N SER A 94 -3.26 7.57 -9.80
CA SER A 94 -4.22 7.54 -10.91
C SER A 94 -5.53 6.86 -10.53
N ILE A 95 -5.51 5.91 -9.59
CA ILE A 95 -6.71 5.15 -9.22
C ILE A 95 -7.36 5.62 -7.92
N GLY A 96 -6.70 6.49 -7.16
CA GLY A 96 -7.22 6.92 -5.88
C GLY A 96 -6.66 8.25 -5.41
N THR A 97 -7.22 8.72 -4.31
CA THR A 97 -6.71 9.90 -3.60
C THR A 97 -5.67 9.44 -2.59
N ILE A 98 -4.46 9.97 -2.72
CA ILE A 98 -3.38 9.62 -1.80
C ILE A 98 -3.49 10.47 -0.55
N VAL A 99 -3.54 9.82 0.61
CA VAL A 99 -3.58 10.47 1.92
C VAL A 99 -2.32 10.10 2.68
N TYR A 100 -1.53 11.10 3.02
CA TYR A 100 -0.29 10.91 3.77
C TYR A 100 -0.57 11.00 5.27
N LEU A 101 -0.32 9.92 5.99
CA LEU A 101 -0.52 9.89 7.43
C LEU A 101 0.79 10.18 8.15
N LYS A 102 0.79 11.25 8.92
CA LYS A 102 1.92 11.67 9.73
C LYS A 102 1.68 11.33 11.18
N GLN A 103 2.74 10.92 11.87
CA GLN A 103 2.69 10.77 13.29
C GLN A 103 2.95 12.15 13.92
N ASN A 104 2.02 12.60 14.76
CA ASN A 104 2.22 13.81 15.53
C ASN A 104 2.92 13.47 16.82
N LEU A 105 4.03 14.13 17.07
CA LEU A 105 4.78 13.99 18.30
C LEU A 105 4.46 15.13 19.26
#